data_6a2149e2a2e8097ee70533ab2a99bfa5
#
_entry.id   6a2149e2a2e8097ee70533ab2a99bfa5
#
_cell.length_a   1.000
_cell.length_b   1.000
_cell.length_c   1.000
_cell.angle_alpha   90.00
_cell.angle_beta   90.00
_cell.angle_gamma   90.00
#
_symmetry.space_group_name_H-M   'P 1'
#
loop_
_entity.id
_entity.type
_entity.pdbx_description
1 polymer ?
#
loop_
_entity_poly.entity_id
_entity_poly.type
_entity_poly.pdbx_seq_one_letter_code
_entity_poly.pdbx_strand_id
1 'polypeptide(L)'
;VSNGPASGQNDGARCANAPVVDEDSNIDFGDAPDSYLTLLASNGPRHELDGITWLGTTPPDADLDGYVTPQSDETVGVDDEWANGGIGFVTALEAGLDSKVVIEASTTGYLSAWIDWNQDGSFDGANEQVFTDYQLDAGENDLFLNVDINALTGTTWARFRFSQQTNLSYFGG
;
A
#
# COMPACT_ATOMS: atom_id res chain seq x y z
N VAL A 1 -10.18 49.18 30.54
CA VAL A 1 -9.62 47.86 30.84
C VAL A 1 -10.36 46.89 29.96
N SER A 2 -9.76 46.54 28.85
CA SER A 2 -10.26 45.51 27.96
C SER A 2 -10.07 44.16 28.67
N ASN A 3 -11.16 43.56 29.09
CA ASN A 3 -11.13 42.14 29.37
C ASN A 3 -10.97 41.45 28.04
N GLY A 4 -9.78 40.98 27.75
CA GLY A 4 -9.55 40.05 26.69
C GLY A 4 -10.46 38.83 26.89
N PRO A 5 -10.80 38.11 25.84
CA PRO A 5 -11.58 36.89 25.95
C PRO A 5 -10.93 35.99 26.99
N ALA A 6 -11.76 35.34 27.78
CA ALA A 6 -11.30 34.44 28.83
C ALA A 6 -10.27 33.48 28.26
N SER A 7 -9.07 33.52 28.81
CA SER A 7 -7.93 32.72 28.40
C SER A 7 -8.15 31.21 28.51
N GLY A 8 -9.30 30.79 29.01
CA GLY A 8 -9.70 29.39 29.10
C GLY A 8 -10.02 28.71 27.78
N GLN A 9 -10.00 29.46 26.69
CA GLN A 9 -10.16 28.86 25.32
C GLN A 9 -8.85 28.80 24.55
N ASN A 10 -7.79 29.24 25.17
CA ASN A 10 -6.50 29.28 24.54
C ASN A 10 -5.64 28.17 25.13
N ASP A 11 -6.11 26.96 24.95
CA ASP A 11 -5.35 25.83 25.41
C ASP A 11 -4.45 25.34 24.29
N GLY A 12 -3.53 26.19 23.92
CA GLY A 12 -2.42 25.75 23.08
C GLY A 12 -1.68 24.50 23.61
N ALA A 13 -1.97 24.14 24.87
CA ALA A 13 -1.47 22.90 25.44
C ALA A 13 -2.07 21.63 24.82
N ARG A 14 -3.25 21.72 24.19
CA ARG A 14 -3.81 20.58 23.46
C ARG A 14 -3.03 20.23 22.20
N CYS A 15 -2.34 21.19 21.65
CA CYS A 15 -1.55 20.97 20.43
C CYS A 15 -0.13 20.54 20.70
N ALA A 16 0.31 20.39 21.95
CA ALA A 16 1.69 20.04 22.26
C ALA A 16 2.09 18.63 21.77
N ASN A 17 1.10 17.76 21.51
CA ASN A 17 1.31 16.43 20.94
C ASN A 17 0.45 16.21 19.68
N ALA A 18 -0.12 17.27 19.11
CA ALA A 18 -0.75 17.12 17.81
C ALA A 18 0.35 16.90 16.76
N PRO A 19 0.24 15.89 15.92
CA PRO A 19 1.16 15.76 14.81
C PRO A 19 1.08 17.05 13.98
N VAL A 20 2.22 17.61 13.64
CA VAL A 20 2.28 18.64 12.60
C VAL A 20 2.11 17.88 11.30
N VAL A 21 0.89 17.86 10.82
CA VAL A 21 0.60 17.31 9.49
C VAL A 21 1.00 18.36 8.48
N ASP A 22 1.79 17.98 7.53
CA ASP A 22 2.01 18.75 6.31
C ASP A 22 0.77 18.50 5.44
N GLU A 23 -0.13 19.49 5.37
CA GLU A 23 -1.32 19.38 4.51
C GLU A 23 -0.94 19.37 3.01
N ASP A 24 0.32 19.61 2.70
CA ASP A 24 0.90 19.47 1.36
C ASP A 24 1.61 18.10 1.19
N SER A 25 1.37 17.12 2.05
CA SER A 25 1.90 15.77 1.87
C SER A 25 1.39 15.20 0.56
N ASN A 26 2.31 14.88 -0.33
CA ASN A 26 2.03 14.28 -1.64
C ASN A 26 2.54 12.81 -1.60
N ILE A 27 2.14 12.11 -0.57
CA ILE A 27 2.58 10.74 -0.28
C ILE A 27 1.35 9.86 -0.13
N ASP A 28 1.39 8.74 -0.79
CA ASP A 28 0.43 7.63 -0.71
C ASP A 28 1.01 6.52 0.16
N PHE A 29 0.20 5.98 1.06
CA PHE A 29 0.51 4.83 1.90
C PHE A 29 -0.41 3.67 1.54
N GLY A 30 -0.04 2.47 1.90
CA GLY A 30 -0.90 1.30 1.69
C GLY A 30 -1.63 0.90 2.97
N ASP A 31 -2.65 0.05 2.80
CA ASP A 31 -3.53 -0.45 3.84
C ASP A 31 -3.28 -1.92 4.17
N ALA A 32 -2.85 -2.19 5.38
CA ALA A 32 -2.71 -3.54 5.93
C ALA A 32 -2.59 -3.47 7.46
N PRO A 33 -2.80 -4.55 8.21
CA PRO A 33 -2.45 -4.60 9.63
C PRO A 33 -0.99 -4.20 9.88
N ASP A 34 -0.72 -3.46 10.96
CA ASP A 34 0.64 -2.94 11.23
C ASP A 34 1.69 -4.03 11.50
N SER A 35 1.27 -5.28 11.68
CA SER A 35 2.19 -6.43 11.66
C SER A 35 2.98 -6.52 10.35
N TYR A 36 2.41 -6.03 9.25
CA TYR A 36 3.05 -5.93 7.93
C TYR A 36 3.84 -4.63 7.74
N LEU A 37 4.11 -3.87 8.81
CA LEU A 37 4.81 -2.59 8.78
C LEU A 37 4.09 -1.58 7.87
N THR A 38 2.88 -1.19 8.24
CA THR A 38 2.03 -0.31 7.42
C THR A 38 2.14 1.15 7.83
N LEU A 39 2.17 1.42 9.14
CA LEU A 39 2.17 2.78 9.66
C LEU A 39 3.51 3.49 9.42
N LEU A 40 3.47 4.81 9.30
CA LEU A 40 4.66 5.64 9.24
C LEU A 40 5.62 5.38 10.42
N ALA A 41 5.07 5.17 11.62
CA ALA A 41 5.83 4.84 12.82
C ALA A 41 6.59 3.51 12.71
N SER A 42 6.08 2.57 11.91
CA SER A 42 6.68 1.27 11.59
C SER A 42 7.52 1.31 10.31
N ASN A 43 7.77 2.52 9.77
CA ASN A 43 8.42 2.74 8.48
C ASN A 43 7.66 2.06 7.32
N GLY A 44 6.34 2.25 7.28
CA GLY A 44 5.44 1.68 6.28
C GLY A 44 5.80 2.04 4.84
N PRO A 45 5.32 1.24 3.88
CA PRO A 45 5.52 1.51 2.46
C PRO A 45 4.82 2.80 2.08
N ARG A 46 5.51 3.61 1.30
CA ARG A 46 5.00 4.90 0.84
C ARG A 46 5.62 5.30 -0.47
N HIS A 47 4.86 6.04 -1.25
CA HIS A 47 5.26 6.54 -2.56
C HIS A 47 4.96 8.05 -2.68
N GLU A 48 5.83 8.80 -3.34
CA GLU A 48 5.49 10.14 -3.78
C GLU A 48 4.50 10.06 -4.94
N LEU A 49 3.42 10.84 -4.86
CA LEU A 49 2.46 11.02 -5.94
C LEU A 49 3.08 11.89 -7.03
N ASP A 50 3.67 11.27 -8.03
CA ASP A 50 4.30 11.95 -9.16
C ASP A 50 3.31 12.31 -10.29
N GLY A 51 2.06 11.86 -10.16
CA GLY A 51 1.00 12.03 -11.15
C GLY A 51 1.22 11.23 -12.44
N ILE A 52 2.10 10.24 -12.41
CA ILE A 52 2.47 9.41 -13.57
C ILE A 52 2.47 7.93 -13.23
N THR A 53 2.90 7.55 -12.01
CA THR A 53 3.25 6.18 -11.64
C THR A 53 2.29 5.63 -10.58
N TRP A 54 1.37 4.75 -10.98
CA TRP A 54 0.45 4.04 -10.08
C TRP A 54 -0.02 2.72 -10.69
N LEU A 55 -0.63 1.86 -9.88
CA LEU A 55 -1.37 0.68 -10.34
C LEU A 55 -2.86 1.01 -10.41
N GLY A 56 -3.55 0.46 -11.42
CA GLY A 56 -4.97 0.69 -11.62
C GLY A 56 -5.30 1.79 -12.60
N THR A 57 -6.60 2.05 -12.74
CA THR A 57 -7.16 3.02 -13.70
C THR A 57 -7.25 4.43 -13.14
N THR A 58 -7.18 4.58 -11.83
CA THR A 58 -7.30 5.86 -11.11
C THR A 58 -6.01 6.13 -10.33
N PRO A 59 -5.48 7.35 -10.35
CA PRO A 59 -4.35 7.69 -9.50
C PRO A 59 -4.77 7.67 -8.03
N PRO A 60 -3.87 7.25 -7.11
CA PRO A 60 -4.11 7.30 -5.68
C PRO A 60 -4.21 8.74 -5.18
N ASP A 61 -4.82 8.94 -4.02
CA ASP A 61 -4.84 10.21 -3.31
C ASP A 61 -3.76 10.27 -2.22
N ALA A 62 -3.67 11.37 -1.49
CA ALA A 62 -2.59 11.58 -0.54
C ALA A 62 -3.02 11.24 0.88
N ASP A 63 -2.19 10.49 1.58
CA ASP A 63 -2.41 10.05 2.95
C ASP A 63 -1.50 10.75 3.96
N LEU A 64 -1.97 10.81 5.19
CA LEU A 64 -1.17 11.29 6.32
C LEU A 64 -0.37 10.17 7.00
N ASP A 65 -0.84 8.93 6.89
CA ASP A 65 -0.24 7.71 7.47
C ASP A 65 -0.88 6.50 6.78
N GLY A 66 -0.26 5.33 6.89
CA GLY A 66 -0.89 4.07 6.51
C GLY A 66 -2.05 3.68 7.44
N TYR A 67 -2.99 2.91 6.94
CA TYR A 67 -4.15 2.47 7.69
C TYR A 67 -4.10 0.96 7.96
N VAL A 68 -4.54 0.57 9.15
CA VAL A 68 -4.44 -0.83 9.61
C VAL A 68 -5.65 -1.68 9.21
N THR A 69 -6.61 -1.06 8.56
CA THR A 69 -7.81 -1.73 8.03
C THR A 69 -8.03 -1.28 6.58
N PRO A 70 -8.25 -2.19 5.64
CA PRO A 70 -8.55 -1.82 4.27
C PRO A 70 -9.69 -0.83 4.20
N GLN A 71 -9.62 0.12 3.27
CA GLN A 71 -10.68 1.12 3.03
C GLN A 71 -10.93 2.09 4.19
N SER A 72 -9.92 2.37 5.03
CA SER A 72 -10.13 3.25 6.19
C SER A 72 -9.79 4.71 5.93
N ASP A 73 -9.11 5.02 4.87
CA ASP A 73 -8.67 6.36 4.45
C ASP A 73 -9.58 7.02 3.41
N GLU A 74 -10.55 6.29 2.91
CA GLU A 74 -11.44 6.73 1.86
C GLU A 74 -12.21 8.02 2.20
N THR A 75 -11.71 9.12 1.69
CA THR A 75 -12.32 10.44 1.90
C THR A 75 -13.60 10.61 1.10
N VAL A 76 -13.81 9.85 0.03
CA VAL A 76 -14.93 10.06 -0.92
C VAL A 76 -15.53 8.76 -1.48
N GLY A 77 -15.25 7.61 -0.88
CA GLY A 77 -15.85 6.32 -1.29
C GLY A 77 -15.29 5.76 -2.59
N VAL A 78 -14.06 6.05 -2.87
CA VAL A 78 -13.27 5.44 -3.93
C VAL A 78 -12.13 4.69 -3.24
N ASP A 79 -12.24 3.38 -3.17
CA ASP A 79 -11.19 2.47 -2.73
C ASP A 79 -10.16 2.39 -3.86
N ASP A 80 -9.03 3.05 -3.72
CA ASP A 80 -7.99 3.10 -4.74
C ASP A 80 -6.96 1.98 -4.59
N GLU A 81 -6.89 1.31 -3.43
CA GLU A 81 -6.06 0.12 -3.23
C GLU A 81 -6.69 -1.15 -3.82
N TRP A 82 -8.01 -1.24 -3.79
CA TRP A 82 -8.71 -2.48 -4.18
C TRP A 82 -9.61 -2.37 -5.40
N ALA A 83 -10.47 -1.35 -5.47
CA ALA A 83 -11.62 -1.33 -6.38
C ALA A 83 -11.30 -0.81 -7.79
N ASN A 84 -10.18 -0.15 -8.01
CA ASN A 84 -9.88 0.51 -9.29
C ASN A 84 -9.16 -0.39 -10.30
N GLY A 85 -9.26 -1.71 -10.14
CA GLY A 85 -8.85 -2.66 -11.16
C GLY A 85 -7.35 -2.81 -11.37
N GLY A 86 -6.54 -2.32 -10.42
CA GLY A 86 -5.08 -2.38 -10.56
C GLY A 86 -4.53 -3.79 -10.51
N ILE A 87 -5.16 -4.68 -9.72
CA ILE A 87 -4.68 -6.06 -9.51
C ILE A 87 -5.87 -7.00 -9.54
N GLY A 88 -5.86 -7.97 -10.45
CA GLY A 88 -6.90 -8.99 -10.58
C GLY A 88 -6.33 -10.40 -10.57
N PHE A 89 -6.64 -11.20 -9.55
CA PHE A 89 -6.34 -12.63 -9.58
C PHE A 89 -7.38 -13.34 -10.48
N VAL A 90 -6.94 -13.79 -11.66
CA VAL A 90 -7.79 -14.44 -12.66
C VAL A 90 -8.04 -15.91 -12.32
N THR A 91 -7.06 -16.56 -11.72
CA THR A 91 -7.16 -17.94 -11.25
C THR A 91 -6.94 -18.01 -9.74
N ALA A 92 -7.53 -19.05 -9.12
CA ALA A 92 -7.35 -19.27 -7.69
C ALA A 92 -5.87 -19.47 -7.35
N LEU A 93 -5.48 -19.04 -6.14
CA LEU A 93 -4.18 -19.32 -5.58
C LEU A 93 -4.19 -20.75 -5.00
N GLU A 94 -3.66 -21.71 -5.74
CA GLU A 94 -3.58 -23.12 -5.34
C GLU A 94 -2.12 -23.49 -5.05
N ALA A 95 -1.84 -24.01 -3.86
CA ALA A 95 -0.49 -24.35 -3.42
C ALA A 95 0.25 -25.25 -4.43
N GLY A 96 1.43 -24.80 -4.84
CA GLY A 96 2.29 -25.49 -5.80
C GLY A 96 1.91 -25.35 -7.27
N LEU A 97 0.91 -24.52 -7.59
CA LEU A 97 0.50 -24.22 -8.96
C LEU A 97 0.81 -22.76 -9.34
N ASP A 98 0.85 -22.51 -10.63
CA ASP A 98 0.94 -21.14 -11.14
C ASP A 98 -0.45 -20.49 -11.15
N SER A 99 -0.54 -19.27 -10.68
CA SER A 99 -1.74 -18.45 -10.73
C SER A 99 -1.54 -17.28 -11.68
N LYS A 100 -2.55 -17.01 -12.49
CA LYS A 100 -2.56 -15.83 -13.37
C LYS A 100 -3.09 -14.63 -12.59
N VAL A 101 -2.31 -13.55 -12.64
CA VAL A 101 -2.70 -12.23 -12.16
C VAL A 101 -2.62 -11.23 -13.31
N VAL A 102 -3.61 -10.35 -13.39
CA VAL A 102 -3.63 -9.23 -14.33
C VAL A 102 -3.34 -7.96 -13.55
N ILE A 103 -2.40 -7.17 -14.04
CA ILE A 103 -1.99 -5.93 -13.39
C ILE A 103 -2.05 -4.79 -14.39
N GLU A 104 -2.82 -3.75 -14.05
CA GLU A 104 -2.87 -2.51 -14.83
C GLU A 104 -1.88 -1.51 -14.27
N ALA A 105 -0.99 -1.00 -15.11
CA ALA A 105 0.00 -0.01 -14.76
C ALA A 105 -0.21 1.28 -15.57
N SER A 106 -0.18 2.42 -14.91
CA SER A 106 -0.35 3.73 -15.54
C SER A 106 0.74 4.07 -16.54
N THR A 107 1.93 3.54 -16.34
CA THR A 107 3.12 3.77 -17.16
C THR A 107 4.03 2.54 -17.14
N THR A 108 5.11 2.55 -17.91
CA THR A 108 6.18 1.55 -17.77
C THR A 108 6.93 1.76 -16.47
N GLY A 109 7.21 0.68 -15.73
CA GLY A 109 7.91 0.72 -14.44
C GLY A 109 8.23 -0.66 -13.90
N TYR A 110 8.53 -0.75 -12.61
CA TYR A 110 8.95 -1.98 -11.93
C TYR A 110 7.99 -2.35 -10.82
N LEU A 111 7.53 -3.58 -10.84
CA LEU A 111 6.68 -4.19 -9.83
C LEU A 111 7.52 -5.04 -8.88
N SER A 112 7.34 -4.81 -7.59
CA SER A 112 7.73 -5.76 -6.53
C SER A 112 6.49 -6.13 -5.74
N ALA A 113 6.31 -7.43 -5.44
CA ALA A 113 5.12 -7.90 -4.74
C ALA A 113 5.43 -9.05 -3.79
N TRP A 114 4.65 -9.10 -2.72
CA TRP A 114 4.76 -10.09 -1.64
C TRP A 114 3.38 -10.66 -1.32
N ILE A 115 3.34 -11.92 -0.92
CA ILE A 115 2.15 -12.58 -0.41
C ILE A 115 2.56 -13.40 0.82
N ASP A 116 1.88 -13.19 1.93
CA ASP A 116 2.10 -13.92 3.18
C ASP A 116 1.51 -15.33 3.07
N TRP A 117 2.33 -16.28 2.57
CA TRP A 117 1.88 -17.66 2.35
C TRP A 117 1.70 -18.45 3.64
N ASN A 118 2.45 -18.12 4.67
CA ASN A 118 2.47 -18.83 5.94
C ASN A 118 1.51 -18.21 6.98
N GLN A 119 0.89 -17.07 6.66
CA GLN A 119 -0.08 -16.35 7.48
C GLN A 119 0.47 -15.96 8.87
N ASP A 120 1.77 -15.62 8.92
CA ASP A 120 2.42 -15.20 10.17
C ASP A 120 2.32 -13.70 10.45
N GLY A 121 1.77 -12.93 9.51
CA GLY A 121 1.56 -11.49 9.63
C GLY A 121 2.75 -10.66 9.23
N SER A 122 3.66 -11.21 8.42
CA SER A 122 4.86 -10.57 7.88
C SER A 122 4.99 -10.88 6.38
N PHE A 123 5.92 -10.20 5.69
CA PHE A 123 6.34 -10.52 4.32
C PHE A 123 7.82 -10.92 4.24
N ASP A 124 8.42 -11.33 5.36
CA ASP A 124 9.84 -11.70 5.42
C ASP A 124 10.08 -13.20 5.28
N GLY A 125 9.02 -13.98 5.11
CA GLY A 125 9.07 -15.42 4.93
C GLY A 125 9.72 -15.84 3.60
N ALA A 126 10.21 -17.06 3.57
CA ALA A 126 10.78 -17.62 2.35
C ALA A 126 9.70 -17.75 1.25
N ASN A 127 10.04 -17.34 0.04
CA ASN A 127 9.17 -17.37 -1.16
C ASN A 127 7.94 -16.43 -1.09
N GLU A 128 7.88 -15.53 -0.15
CA GLU A 128 6.78 -14.55 -0.04
C GLU A 128 6.95 -13.39 -1.01
N GLN A 129 8.17 -13.03 -1.39
CA GLN A 129 8.38 -12.11 -2.51
C GLN A 129 8.11 -12.84 -3.83
N VAL A 130 6.97 -12.56 -4.45
CA VAL A 130 6.50 -13.22 -5.67
C VAL A 130 6.94 -12.52 -6.94
N PHE A 131 7.16 -11.21 -6.88
CA PHE A 131 7.78 -10.42 -7.96
C PHE A 131 8.89 -9.54 -7.39
N THR A 132 10.02 -9.49 -8.10
CA THR A 132 11.16 -8.64 -7.76
C THR A 132 11.52 -7.82 -8.98
N ASP A 133 11.30 -6.51 -8.91
CA ASP A 133 11.65 -5.56 -9.97
C ASP A 133 11.16 -6.03 -11.36
N TYR A 134 9.98 -6.63 -11.41
CA TYR A 134 9.40 -7.12 -12.65
C TYR A 134 8.95 -5.95 -13.50
N GLN A 135 9.49 -5.80 -14.69
CA GLN A 135 9.14 -4.70 -15.58
C GLN A 135 7.74 -4.88 -16.13
N LEU A 136 6.90 -3.85 -15.93
CA LEU A 136 5.58 -3.73 -16.53
C LEU A 136 5.62 -2.71 -17.67
N ASP A 137 4.79 -2.94 -18.68
CA ASP A 137 4.45 -1.94 -19.68
C ASP A 137 3.23 -1.14 -19.23
N ALA A 138 3.03 0.06 -19.77
CA ALA A 138 1.80 0.82 -19.55
C ALA A 138 0.58 0.05 -20.04
N GLY A 139 -0.50 0.04 -19.24
CA GLY A 139 -1.72 -0.70 -19.49
C GLY A 139 -1.73 -2.08 -18.82
N GLU A 140 -2.54 -2.99 -19.36
CA GLU A 140 -2.77 -4.32 -18.80
C GLU A 140 -1.58 -5.26 -19.05
N ASN A 141 -1.13 -5.91 -17.98
CA ASN A 141 -0.05 -6.90 -17.99
C ASN A 141 -0.54 -8.24 -17.46
N ASP A 142 -0.42 -9.29 -18.26
CA ASP A 142 -0.71 -10.67 -17.89
C ASP A 142 0.52 -11.32 -17.25
N LEU A 143 0.46 -11.58 -15.94
CA LEU A 143 1.56 -12.20 -15.21
C LEU A 143 1.17 -13.56 -14.65
N PHE A 144 2.18 -14.36 -14.36
CA PHE A 144 2.04 -15.62 -13.65
C PHE A 144 2.95 -15.62 -12.42
N LEU A 145 2.37 -15.94 -11.27
CA LEU A 145 3.11 -16.16 -10.03
C LEU A 145 3.01 -17.62 -9.62
N ASN A 146 4.06 -18.14 -9.02
CA ASN A 146 4.07 -19.47 -8.45
C ASN A 146 3.60 -19.40 -7.00
N VAL A 147 2.51 -20.09 -6.68
CA VAL A 147 2.01 -20.20 -5.31
C VAL A 147 2.88 -21.17 -4.53
N ASP A 148 3.39 -20.76 -3.36
CA ASP A 148 4.24 -21.64 -2.54
C ASP A 148 3.52 -22.95 -2.24
N ILE A 149 4.23 -24.07 -2.37
CA ILE A 149 3.69 -25.42 -2.12
C ILE A 149 3.22 -25.60 -0.67
N ASN A 150 3.75 -24.78 0.25
CA ASN A 150 3.40 -24.79 1.67
C ASN A 150 2.40 -23.68 2.02
N ALA A 151 1.84 -22.97 1.03
CA ALA A 151 0.87 -21.93 1.29
C ALA A 151 -0.30 -22.45 2.12
N LEU A 152 -0.63 -21.75 3.19
CA LEU A 152 -1.74 -22.09 4.06
C LEU A 152 -3.07 -21.71 3.41
N THR A 153 -4.08 -22.54 3.60
CA THR A 153 -5.43 -22.24 3.15
C THR A 153 -6.09 -21.19 4.04
N GLY A 154 -6.79 -20.24 3.43
CA GLY A 154 -7.49 -19.18 4.16
C GLY A 154 -7.32 -17.84 3.47
N THR A 155 -7.65 -16.78 4.19
CA THR A 155 -7.42 -15.41 3.77
C THR A 155 -6.01 -14.99 4.18
N THR A 156 -5.28 -14.41 3.26
CA THR A 156 -3.96 -13.84 3.52
C THR A 156 -3.85 -12.43 2.95
N TRP A 157 -2.76 -11.76 3.22
CA TRP A 157 -2.44 -10.44 2.75
C TRP A 157 -1.43 -10.49 1.63
N ALA A 158 -1.54 -9.52 0.72
CA ALA A 158 -0.58 -9.30 -0.34
C ALA A 158 -0.23 -7.82 -0.40
N ARG A 159 0.99 -7.50 -0.82
CA ARG A 159 1.46 -6.14 -1.06
C ARG A 159 2.07 -6.05 -2.44
N PHE A 160 1.63 -5.06 -3.20
CA PHE A 160 2.14 -4.75 -4.52
C PHE A 160 2.70 -3.33 -4.50
N ARG A 161 3.93 -3.17 -4.97
CA ARG A 161 4.60 -1.87 -5.05
C ARG A 161 5.08 -1.65 -6.46
N PHE A 162 4.69 -0.52 -7.04
CA PHE A 162 5.05 -0.14 -8.39
C PHE A 162 5.80 1.18 -8.39
N SER A 163 6.92 1.26 -9.11
CA SER A 163 7.79 2.43 -9.08
C SER A 163 8.64 2.52 -10.34
N GLN A 164 9.18 3.70 -10.60
CA GLN A 164 10.27 3.90 -11.57
C GLN A 164 11.63 3.44 -11.04
N GLN A 165 11.71 3.11 -9.75
CA GLN A 165 12.92 2.64 -9.08
C GLN A 165 12.84 1.13 -8.82
N THR A 166 14.00 0.51 -8.76
CA THR A 166 14.19 -0.90 -8.41
C THR A 166 14.64 -1.07 -6.96
N ASN A 167 14.63 -2.32 -6.48
CA ASN A 167 15.06 -2.71 -5.13
C ASN A 167 14.18 -2.16 -4.00
N LEU A 168 12.88 -2.02 -4.25
CA LEU A 168 11.94 -1.69 -3.18
C LEU A 168 11.81 -2.88 -2.23
N SER A 169 11.79 -2.56 -0.92
CA SER A 169 11.40 -3.51 0.12
C SER A 169 9.86 -3.51 0.29
N TYR A 170 9.33 -4.45 1.05
CA TYR A 170 7.93 -4.43 1.45
C TYR A 170 7.59 -3.31 2.45
N PHE A 171 8.58 -2.53 2.91
CA PHE A 171 8.43 -1.37 3.78
C PHE A 171 9.31 -0.21 3.30
N GLY A 172 9.11 0.98 3.87
CA GLY A 172 9.88 2.19 3.54
C GLY A 172 9.41 2.88 2.26
N GLY A 173 10.01 4.04 1.98
CA GLY A 173 9.77 4.83 0.77
C GLY A 173 10.73 4.48 -0.34
#